data_2588705ee78ad6c403bdddb73bb4b52c
#
_entry.id   2588705ee78ad6c403bdddb73bb4b52c
#
_cell.length_a   1.000
_cell.length_b   1.000
_cell.length_c   1.000
_cell.angle_alpha   90.00
_cell.angle_beta   90.00
_cell.angle_gamma   90.00
#
_symmetry.space_group_name_H-M   'P 1'
#
loop_
_entity.id
_entity.type
_entity.pdbx_description
1 polymer ?
#
loop_
_entity_poly.entity_id
_entity_poly.type
_entity_poly.pdbx_seq_one_letter_code
_entity_poly.pdbx_strand_id
1 'polypeptide(L)'
;MVRSGGLLTSVRDPVALKSIAVTLSINDFVAGVSATLNYENEEKSPLEAFFVFPMDEDSAVYSFEAFVDGKKIVAELQDKYQAHKRYEEALSGGYQAYLLEEDKCSRDVFCCNVGNLQPGSKVSLTLRYVQELPLEDDGALRYVLPAILNPRYHLSNGREDSNLDMKTPIVPLEELPYTLSMVATISSQLGISTIQSNCPLNPIEYTGDN
;
A
#
# COMPACT_ATOMS: atom_id res chain seq x y z
N MET A 1 -11.81 13.32 7.19
CA MET A 1 -10.61 13.83 6.49
C MET A 1 -10.11 12.66 5.65
N VAL A 2 -10.25 12.69 4.32
CA VAL A 2 -9.74 11.61 3.47
C VAL A 2 -8.23 11.75 3.46
N ARG A 3 -7.52 10.78 4.03
CA ARG A 3 -6.06 10.77 4.08
C ARG A 3 -5.56 10.30 2.71
N SER A 4 -4.87 11.17 1.98
CA SER A 4 -4.14 10.78 0.78
C SER A 4 -3.11 9.72 1.17
N GLY A 5 -3.10 8.60 0.48
CA GLY A 5 -2.14 7.51 0.70
C GLY A 5 -1.30 7.27 -0.56
N GLY A 6 -0.26 6.46 -0.44
CA GLY A 6 0.70 6.18 -1.51
C GLY A 6 2.00 6.94 -1.37
N LEU A 7 2.77 7.02 -2.45
CA LEU A 7 4.01 7.78 -2.48
C LEU A 7 3.70 9.25 -2.79
N LEU A 8 4.04 10.13 -1.87
CA LEU A 8 3.72 11.55 -1.91
C LEU A 8 5.01 12.38 -1.82
N THR A 9 5.00 13.55 -2.44
CA THR A 9 6.07 14.56 -2.28
C THR A 9 5.94 15.29 -0.93
N SER A 10 6.95 16.06 -0.55
CA SER A 10 6.95 16.91 0.66
C SER A 10 5.79 17.91 0.71
N VAL A 11 5.25 18.30 -0.46
CA VAL A 11 4.05 19.15 -0.58
C VAL A 11 2.75 18.35 -0.70
N ARG A 12 2.84 17.01 -0.50
CA ARG A 12 1.73 16.05 -0.56
C ARG A 12 1.13 15.82 -1.95
N ASP A 13 1.85 16.17 -3.00
CA ASP A 13 1.48 15.78 -4.35
C ASP A 13 1.83 14.30 -4.60
N PRO A 14 1.01 13.54 -5.32
CA PRO A 14 1.30 12.14 -5.61
C PRO A 14 2.44 11.98 -6.61
N VAL A 15 3.33 11.04 -6.35
CA VAL A 15 4.30 10.55 -7.33
C VAL A 15 3.59 9.60 -8.29
N ALA A 16 3.97 9.63 -9.58
CA ALA A 16 3.30 8.85 -10.62
C ALA A 16 3.35 7.34 -10.33
N LEU A 17 2.18 6.76 -10.07
CA LEU A 17 1.99 5.33 -9.88
C LEU A 17 1.91 4.65 -11.25
N LYS A 18 2.66 3.57 -11.46
CA LYS A 18 2.72 2.81 -12.71
C LYS A 18 2.00 1.47 -12.64
N SER A 19 2.17 0.76 -11.54
CA SER A 19 1.50 -0.53 -11.37
C SER A 19 1.33 -0.90 -9.90
N ILE A 20 0.31 -1.72 -9.65
CA ILE A 20 0.07 -2.37 -8.36
C ILE A 20 -0.07 -3.87 -8.62
N ALA A 21 0.66 -4.69 -7.87
CA ALA A 21 0.51 -6.13 -7.85
C ALA A 21 0.17 -6.57 -6.42
N VAL A 22 -0.94 -7.30 -6.26
CA VAL A 22 -1.41 -7.79 -4.97
C VAL A 22 -1.46 -9.31 -4.98
N THR A 23 -0.87 -9.93 -3.97
CA THR A 23 -1.08 -11.34 -3.64
C THR A 23 -1.85 -11.40 -2.33
N LEU A 24 -3.02 -12.01 -2.37
CA LEU A 24 -3.91 -12.21 -1.23
C LEU A 24 -3.94 -13.71 -0.89
N SER A 25 -3.75 -14.05 0.37
CA SER A 25 -3.90 -15.41 0.89
C SER A 25 -4.87 -15.38 2.05
N ILE A 26 -6.06 -15.95 1.88
CA ILE A 26 -7.06 -16.08 2.95
C ILE A 26 -6.98 -17.49 3.49
N ASN A 27 -6.77 -17.60 4.79
CA ASN A 27 -6.71 -18.84 5.54
C ASN A 27 -7.72 -18.76 6.70
N ASP A 28 -8.88 -19.39 6.54
CA ASP A 28 -10.01 -19.22 7.44
C ASP A 28 -10.30 -17.73 7.70
N PHE A 29 -10.11 -17.24 8.91
CA PHE A 29 -10.41 -15.86 9.32
C PHE A 29 -9.26 -14.85 9.14
N VAL A 30 -8.14 -15.28 8.54
CA VAL A 30 -6.96 -14.42 8.39
C VAL A 30 -6.62 -14.19 6.93
N ALA A 31 -6.51 -12.94 6.54
CA ALA A 31 -5.98 -12.51 5.25
C ALA A 31 -4.51 -12.11 5.38
N GLY A 32 -3.64 -12.75 4.61
CA GLY A 32 -2.26 -12.32 4.40
C GLY A 32 -2.14 -11.59 3.07
N VAL A 33 -1.58 -10.40 3.06
CA VAL A 33 -1.48 -9.56 1.87
C VAL A 33 -0.03 -9.18 1.59
N SER A 34 0.37 -9.33 0.35
CA SER A 34 1.62 -8.75 -0.17
C SER A 34 1.27 -7.83 -1.33
N ALA A 35 1.50 -6.54 -1.16
CA ALA A 35 1.22 -5.52 -2.16
C ALA A 35 2.52 -4.85 -2.61
N THR A 36 2.77 -4.86 -3.93
CA THR A 36 3.90 -4.16 -4.55
C THR A 36 3.39 -3.02 -5.40
N LEU A 37 3.84 -1.81 -5.11
CA LEU A 37 3.47 -0.58 -5.80
C LEU A 37 4.71 -0.03 -6.51
N ASN A 38 4.62 0.20 -7.81
CA ASN A 38 5.70 0.74 -8.61
C ASN A 38 5.41 2.18 -9.00
N TYR A 39 6.36 3.06 -8.71
CA TYR A 39 6.31 4.49 -8.97
C TYR A 39 7.48 4.94 -9.83
N GLU A 40 7.34 6.10 -10.45
CA GLU A 40 8.41 6.75 -11.22
C GLU A 40 8.36 8.27 -11.01
N ASN A 41 9.52 8.87 -10.79
CA ASN A 41 9.63 10.33 -10.81
C ASN A 41 9.64 10.81 -12.27
N GLU A 42 8.51 11.27 -12.76
CA GLU A 42 8.35 11.83 -14.11
C GLU A 42 8.70 13.32 -14.20
N GLU A 43 8.98 13.95 -13.05
CA GLU A 43 9.34 15.36 -13.00
C GLU A 43 10.79 15.58 -13.48
N LYS A 44 11.06 16.81 -13.90
CA LYS A 44 12.42 17.21 -14.35
C LYS A 44 13.35 17.58 -13.19
N SER A 45 12.84 17.59 -11.99
CA SER A 45 13.55 17.92 -10.75
C SER A 45 13.54 16.76 -9.77
N PRO A 46 14.52 16.67 -8.85
CA PRO A 46 14.48 15.72 -7.76
C PRO A 46 13.24 15.95 -6.86
N LEU A 47 12.63 14.85 -6.40
CA LEU A 47 11.48 14.86 -5.50
C LEU A 47 11.87 14.25 -4.16
N GLU A 48 11.65 14.98 -3.09
CA GLU A 48 11.66 14.38 -1.76
C GLU A 48 10.30 13.70 -1.52
N ALA A 49 10.33 12.37 -1.32
CA ALA A 49 9.13 11.56 -1.30
C ALA A 49 9.01 10.75 -0.01
N PHE A 50 7.78 10.60 0.46
CA PHE A 50 7.42 9.75 1.59
C PHE A 50 6.20 8.89 1.24
N PHE A 51 6.21 7.66 1.73
CA PHE A 51 5.13 6.70 1.53
C PHE A 51 4.18 6.73 2.74
N VAL A 52 2.89 6.79 2.48
CA VAL A 52 1.83 6.77 3.49
C VAL A 52 0.88 5.62 3.19
N PHE A 53 0.68 4.74 4.16
CA PHE A 53 -0.25 3.63 4.05
C PHE A 53 -1.22 3.63 5.25
N PRO A 54 -2.49 4.02 5.06
CA PRO A 54 -3.51 3.87 6.08
C PRO A 54 -3.85 2.39 6.26
N MET A 55 -3.99 1.97 7.49
CA MET A 55 -4.35 0.60 7.87
C MET A 55 -5.62 0.59 8.70
N ASP A 56 -6.33 -0.52 8.63
CA ASP A 56 -7.44 -0.81 9.52
C ASP A 56 -6.91 -1.28 10.88
N GLU A 57 -7.69 -1.06 11.94
CA GLU A 57 -7.30 -1.42 13.33
C GLU A 57 -7.01 -2.92 13.50
N ASP A 58 -7.67 -3.76 12.68
CA ASP A 58 -7.52 -5.22 12.70
C ASP A 58 -6.37 -5.73 11.80
N SER A 59 -5.49 -4.82 11.36
CA SER A 59 -4.38 -5.12 10.46
C SER A 59 -3.04 -4.90 11.12
N ALA A 60 -2.03 -5.73 10.77
CA ALA A 60 -0.67 -5.59 11.24
C ALA A 60 0.34 -5.75 10.12
N VAL A 61 1.16 -4.71 9.88
CA VAL A 61 2.31 -4.78 8.96
C VAL A 61 3.42 -5.58 9.62
N TYR A 62 3.96 -6.55 8.91
CA TYR A 62 5.10 -7.34 9.38
C TYR A 62 6.33 -7.24 8.47
N SER A 63 6.21 -6.66 7.28
CA SER A 63 7.34 -6.48 6.37
C SER A 63 7.11 -5.29 5.45
N PHE A 64 8.15 -4.49 5.27
CA PHE A 64 8.21 -3.42 4.29
C PHE A 64 9.56 -3.45 3.59
N GLU A 65 9.54 -3.41 2.27
CA GLU A 65 10.74 -3.38 1.43
C GLU A 65 10.60 -2.25 0.41
N ALA A 66 11.66 -1.48 0.23
CA ALA A 66 11.75 -0.51 -0.84
C ALA A 66 12.89 -0.88 -1.80
N PHE A 67 12.66 -0.73 -3.08
CA PHE A 67 13.65 -0.90 -4.12
C PHE A 67 13.74 0.40 -4.92
N VAL A 68 14.85 1.12 -4.78
CA VAL A 68 15.05 2.43 -5.39
C VAL A 68 16.28 2.37 -6.28
N ASP A 69 16.12 2.56 -7.58
CA ASP A 69 17.20 2.57 -8.58
C ASP A 69 18.18 1.39 -8.44
N GLY A 70 17.63 0.18 -8.22
CA GLY A 70 18.42 -1.04 -8.10
C GLY A 70 18.98 -1.31 -6.69
N LYS A 71 18.75 -0.44 -5.71
CA LYS A 71 19.15 -0.66 -4.31
C LYS A 71 17.97 -1.15 -3.49
N LYS A 72 18.13 -2.31 -2.86
CA LYS A 72 17.13 -2.86 -1.94
C LYS A 72 17.33 -2.31 -0.54
N ILE A 73 16.24 -1.84 0.06
CA ILE A 73 16.13 -1.36 1.43
C ILE A 73 15.07 -2.22 2.10
N VAL A 74 15.43 -2.87 3.20
CA VAL A 74 14.49 -3.67 3.99
C VAL A 74 14.34 -2.97 5.32
N ALA A 75 13.08 -2.68 5.69
CA ALA A 75 12.79 -2.14 7.01
C ALA A 75 12.93 -3.25 8.05
N GLU A 76 13.72 -3.03 9.09
CA GLU A 76 13.75 -3.86 10.28
C GLU A 76 12.69 -3.36 11.27
N LEU A 77 11.84 -4.27 11.73
CA LEU A 77 10.95 -3.99 12.86
C LEU A 77 11.80 -3.84 14.13
N GLN A 78 11.83 -2.65 14.68
CA GLN A 78 12.60 -2.32 15.89
C GLN A 78 11.74 -1.54 16.87
N ASP A 79 12.18 -1.54 18.14
CA ASP A 79 11.66 -0.59 19.12
C ASP A 79 11.83 0.86 18.59
N LYS A 80 10.79 1.67 18.77
CA LYS A 80 10.72 3.04 18.23
C LYS A 80 11.92 3.91 18.64
N TYR A 81 12.36 3.80 19.88
CA TYR A 81 13.50 4.56 20.39
C TYR A 81 14.81 4.14 19.71
N GLN A 82 15.01 2.84 19.50
CA GLN A 82 16.20 2.32 18.82
C GLN A 82 16.20 2.66 17.33
N ALA A 83 15.03 2.61 16.68
CA ALA A 83 14.88 2.99 15.29
C ALA A 83 15.25 4.47 15.05
N HIS A 84 14.76 5.38 15.88
CA HIS A 84 15.11 6.80 15.82
C HIS A 84 16.62 7.05 16.04
N LYS A 85 17.21 6.41 17.04
CA LYS A 85 18.63 6.56 17.33
C LYS A 85 19.50 6.14 16.14
N ARG A 86 19.22 4.99 15.55
CA ARG A 86 19.95 4.50 14.36
C ARG A 86 19.74 5.39 13.13
N TYR A 87 18.53 5.94 12.97
CA TYR A 87 18.24 6.88 11.90
C TYR A 87 19.06 8.16 12.02
N GLU A 88 19.11 8.76 13.21
CA GLU A 88 19.91 9.97 13.49
C GLU A 88 21.41 9.70 13.31
N GLU A 89 21.91 8.55 13.79
CA GLU A 89 23.31 8.14 13.64
C GLU A 89 23.67 7.97 12.15
N ALA A 90 22.80 7.38 11.35
CA ALA A 90 23.02 7.21 9.90
C ALA A 90 23.02 8.55 9.16
N LEU A 91 22.08 9.46 9.47
CA LEU A 91 22.05 10.80 8.88
C LEU A 91 23.29 11.62 9.24
N SER A 92 23.73 11.56 10.51
CA SER A 92 24.95 12.26 10.95
C SER A 92 26.21 11.70 10.33
N GLY A 93 26.20 10.40 9.99
CA GLY A 93 27.27 9.73 9.23
C GLY A 93 27.24 9.98 7.71
N GLY A 94 26.29 10.76 7.20
CA GLY A 94 26.13 11.04 5.77
C GLY A 94 25.56 9.88 4.95
N TYR A 95 24.97 8.87 5.61
CA TYR A 95 24.33 7.75 4.95
C TYR A 95 22.85 8.06 4.63
N GLN A 96 22.35 7.53 3.51
CA GLN A 96 20.89 7.52 3.26
C GLN A 96 20.25 6.57 4.26
N ALA A 97 19.32 7.08 5.05
CA ALA A 97 18.56 6.31 6.01
C ALA A 97 17.06 6.44 5.74
N TYR A 98 16.34 5.39 6.06
CA TYR A 98 14.90 5.31 5.88
C TYR A 98 14.28 4.89 7.22
N LEU A 99 13.30 5.63 7.66
CA LEU A 99 12.58 5.36 8.89
C LEU A 99 11.11 5.09 8.57
N LEU A 100 10.64 3.90 8.91
CA LEU A 100 9.24 3.53 8.86
C LEU A 100 8.65 3.67 10.25
N GLU A 101 7.63 4.49 10.40
CA GLU A 101 6.98 4.74 11.68
C GLU A 101 5.46 4.69 11.57
N GLU A 102 4.80 4.30 12.68
CA GLU A 102 3.42 4.71 12.88
C GLU A 102 3.38 6.23 13.06
N ASP A 103 2.41 6.88 12.42
CA ASP A 103 2.20 8.32 12.60
C ASP A 103 1.99 8.62 14.09
N LYS A 104 2.67 9.65 14.60
CA LYS A 104 2.56 10.10 15.99
C LYS A 104 1.13 10.48 16.39
N CYS A 105 0.29 10.78 15.41
CA CYS A 105 -1.09 11.23 15.62
C CYS A 105 -2.14 10.15 15.34
N SER A 106 -1.78 8.98 14.78
CA SER A 106 -2.71 7.91 14.45
C SER A 106 -2.00 6.58 14.37
N ARG A 107 -2.50 5.59 15.11
CA ARG A 107 -1.99 4.20 15.09
C ARG A 107 -2.27 3.48 13.78
N ASP A 108 -3.13 4.07 12.93
CA ASP A 108 -3.67 3.47 11.74
C ASP A 108 -2.94 3.92 10.47
N VAL A 109 -1.75 4.53 10.59
CA VAL A 109 -1.01 5.05 9.44
C VAL A 109 0.47 4.70 9.54
N PHE A 110 0.98 4.03 8.52
CA PHE A 110 2.41 3.81 8.32
C PHE A 110 2.98 4.90 7.41
N CYS A 111 4.10 5.49 7.81
CA CYS A 111 4.84 6.46 7.02
C CYS A 111 6.30 6.02 6.86
N CYS A 112 6.81 6.10 5.63
CA CYS A 112 8.22 5.84 5.33
C CYS A 112 8.79 6.94 4.46
N ASN A 113 9.90 7.54 4.89
CA ASN A 113 10.64 8.46 4.04
C ASN A 113 11.43 7.66 3.00
N VAL A 114 11.15 7.89 1.72
CA VAL A 114 11.82 7.21 0.58
C VAL A 114 13.02 8.02 0.09
N GLY A 115 13.17 9.26 0.59
CA GLY A 115 14.30 10.12 0.28
C GLY A 115 14.14 10.90 -1.03
N ASN A 116 15.27 11.37 -1.56
CA ASN A 116 15.32 12.24 -2.71
C ASN A 116 15.40 11.43 -4.01
N LEU A 117 14.29 11.34 -4.73
CA LEU A 117 14.18 10.63 -6.01
C LEU A 117 14.64 11.52 -7.15
N GLN A 118 15.69 11.13 -7.86
CA GLN A 118 16.17 11.85 -9.03
C GLN A 118 15.17 11.76 -10.19
N PRO A 119 15.20 12.67 -11.17
CA PRO A 119 14.41 12.56 -12.40
C PRO A 119 14.58 11.17 -13.05
N GLY A 120 13.47 10.50 -13.37
CA GLY A 120 13.46 9.15 -13.93
C GLY A 120 13.72 8.01 -12.93
N SER A 121 13.92 8.31 -11.64
CA SER A 121 14.06 7.27 -10.59
C SER A 121 12.83 6.40 -10.51
N LYS A 122 13.06 5.08 -10.41
CA LYS A 122 12.01 4.06 -10.23
C LYS A 122 12.03 3.52 -8.82
N VAL A 123 10.85 3.47 -8.24
CA VAL A 123 10.63 3.01 -6.86
C VAL A 123 9.64 1.86 -6.87
N SER A 124 10.02 0.73 -6.28
CA SER A 124 9.14 -0.39 -6.02
C SER A 124 9.01 -0.57 -4.51
N LEU A 125 7.81 -0.42 -3.98
CA LEU A 125 7.51 -0.56 -2.56
C LEU A 125 6.70 -1.83 -2.35
N THR A 126 7.19 -2.74 -1.51
CA THR A 126 6.47 -3.96 -1.16
C THR A 126 6.12 -3.93 0.32
N LEU A 127 4.81 -3.92 0.59
CA LEU A 127 4.24 -3.98 1.93
C LEU A 127 3.61 -5.36 2.15
N ARG A 128 3.89 -5.97 3.31
CA ARG A 128 3.22 -7.21 3.72
C ARG A 128 2.54 -6.99 5.05
N TYR A 129 1.27 -7.36 5.11
CA TYR A 129 0.45 -7.24 6.31
C TYR A 129 -0.49 -8.44 6.44
N VAL A 130 -0.98 -8.63 7.64
CA VAL A 130 -2.07 -9.56 7.95
C VAL A 130 -3.27 -8.76 8.44
N GLN A 131 -4.45 -9.29 8.19
CA GLN A 131 -5.72 -8.71 8.63
C GLN A 131 -6.64 -9.82 9.11
N GLU A 132 -7.27 -9.63 10.26
CA GLU A 132 -8.36 -10.48 10.70
C GLU A 132 -9.63 -10.14 9.92
N LEU A 133 -10.32 -11.16 9.43
CA LEU A 133 -11.57 -11.02 8.68
C LEU A 133 -12.76 -11.25 9.62
N PRO A 134 -13.59 -10.23 9.84
CA PRO A 134 -14.79 -10.40 10.63
C PRO A 134 -15.80 -11.30 9.93
N LEU A 135 -16.56 -12.04 10.73
CA LEU A 135 -17.72 -12.77 10.25
C LEU A 135 -18.89 -11.77 10.10
N GLU A 136 -19.40 -11.64 8.89
CA GLU A 136 -20.54 -10.78 8.58
C GLU A 136 -21.86 -11.42 9.08
N ASP A 137 -22.92 -10.65 9.15
CA ASP A 137 -24.26 -11.10 9.62
C ASP A 137 -24.84 -12.24 8.76
N ASP A 138 -24.44 -12.34 7.50
CA ASP A 138 -24.84 -13.40 6.57
C ASP A 138 -23.97 -14.66 6.67
N GLY A 139 -23.00 -14.69 7.57
CA GLY A 139 -22.05 -15.79 7.77
C GLY A 139 -20.89 -15.81 6.78
N ALA A 140 -20.72 -14.77 5.96
CA ALA A 140 -19.61 -14.65 5.03
C ALA A 140 -18.39 -13.98 5.68
N LEU A 141 -17.20 -14.33 5.19
CA LEU A 141 -15.99 -13.58 5.45
C LEU A 141 -15.77 -12.58 4.31
N ARG A 142 -15.47 -11.34 4.64
CA ARG A 142 -15.30 -10.30 3.65
C ARG A 142 -13.90 -9.69 3.72
N TYR A 143 -13.19 -9.75 2.61
CA TYR A 143 -11.96 -8.98 2.41
C TYR A 143 -12.24 -7.76 1.54
N VAL A 144 -11.82 -6.60 1.97
CA VAL A 144 -11.91 -5.34 1.21
C VAL A 144 -10.50 -4.87 0.87
N LEU A 145 -10.21 -4.74 -0.44
CA LEU A 145 -8.94 -4.18 -0.88
C LEU A 145 -8.88 -2.70 -0.48
N PRO A 146 -7.89 -2.27 0.33
CA PRO A 146 -7.75 -0.87 0.71
C PRO A 146 -7.72 0.07 -0.49
N ALA A 147 -8.37 1.22 -0.38
CA ALA A 147 -8.48 2.19 -1.49
C ALA A 147 -7.12 2.66 -2.01
N ILE A 148 -6.09 2.67 -1.17
CA ILE A 148 -4.71 2.99 -1.58
C ILE A 148 -4.13 1.96 -2.56
N LEU A 149 -4.59 0.70 -2.51
CA LEU A 149 -4.20 -0.37 -3.44
C LEU A 149 -5.11 -0.42 -4.68
N ASN A 150 -6.09 0.45 -4.77
CA ASN A 150 -6.95 0.61 -5.93
C ASN A 150 -7.44 2.07 -6.03
N PRO A 151 -6.51 3.05 -6.14
CA PRO A 151 -6.87 4.46 -6.19
C PRO A 151 -7.62 4.74 -7.49
N ARG A 152 -8.87 5.17 -7.38
CA ARG A 152 -9.76 5.50 -8.52
C ARG A 152 -10.03 6.99 -8.63
N TYR A 153 -9.13 7.83 -8.10
CA TYR A 153 -9.28 9.28 -8.13
C TYR A 153 -8.28 9.88 -9.11
N HIS A 154 -8.73 10.84 -9.91
CA HIS A 154 -7.80 11.80 -10.48
C HIS A 154 -7.26 12.65 -9.34
N LEU A 155 -6.00 12.47 -9.02
CA LEU A 155 -5.27 13.45 -8.25
C LEU A 155 -4.99 14.59 -9.23
N SER A 156 -5.93 15.54 -9.30
CA SER A 156 -5.78 16.71 -10.15
C SER A 156 -4.60 17.53 -9.65
N ASN A 157 -3.60 17.71 -10.50
CA ASN A 157 -2.51 18.63 -10.29
C ASN A 157 -3.07 20.04 -10.03
N GLY A 158 -3.00 20.45 -8.80
CA GLY A 158 -3.03 21.84 -8.40
C GLY A 158 -4.33 22.60 -8.54
N ARG A 159 -5.03 22.75 -7.44
CA ARG A 159 -5.46 24.01 -6.83
C ARG A 159 -6.36 23.73 -5.64
N GLU A 160 -6.08 24.46 -4.59
CA GLU A 160 -6.83 24.60 -3.37
C GLU A 160 -8.33 24.37 -3.51
N ASP A 161 -8.81 23.23 -2.99
CA ASP A 161 -10.10 23.17 -2.35
C ASP A 161 -10.04 22.09 -1.29
N SER A 162 -9.99 22.54 -0.06
CA SER A 162 -9.90 21.77 1.18
C SER A 162 -11.17 21.00 1.52
N ASN A 163 -12.06 20.79 0.57
CA ASN A 163 -13.23 19.94 0.65
C ASN A 163 -13.08 18.84 -0.40
N LEU A 164 -12.55 17.69 0.01
CA LEU A 164 -12.76 16.44 -0.70
C LEU A 164 -14.26 16.12 -0.64
N ASP A 165 -14.99 16.77 -1.54
CA ASP A 165 -16.38 16.46 -1.79
C ASP A 165 -16.41 15.05 -2.40
N MET A 166 -17.20 14.15 -1.85
CA MET A 166 -17.39 12.77 -2.34
C MET A 166 -18.00 12.69 -3.75
N LYS A 167 -17.95 13.78 -4.50
CA LYS A 167 -18.37 13.95 -5.88
C LYS A 167 -17.22 13.91 -6.90
N THR A 168 -15.99 13.58 -6.47
CA THR A 168 -14.90 13.39 -7.43
C THR A 168 -15.27 12.22 -8.34
N PRO A 169 -15.37 12.40 -9.65
CA PRO A 169 -15.82 11.35 -10.55
C PRO A 169 -14.86 10.16 -10.46
N ILE A 170 -15.43 8.98 -10.21
CA ILE A 170 -14.68 7.72 -10.25
C ILE A 170 -14.18 7.54 -11.68
N VAL A 171 -12.88 7.43 -11.86
CA VAL A 171 -12.26 7.17 -13.16
C VAL A 171 -12.64 5.76 -13.61
N PRO A 172 -13.17 5.57 -14.83
CA PRO A 172 -13.36 4.26 -15.40
C PRO A 172 -12.07 3.42 -15.34
N LEU A 173 -12.22 2.10 -15.18
CA LEU A 173 -11.07 1.19 -15.08
C LEU A 173 -10.13 1.29 -16.30
N GLU A 174 -10.67 1.58 -17.47
CA GLU A 174 -9.97 1.71 -18.75
C GLU A 174 -9.14 3.01 -18.85
N GLU A 175 -9.41 3.99 -17.99
CA GLU A 175 -8.73 5.29 -17.98
C GLU A 175 -7.73 5.43 -16.82
N LEU A 176 -7.50 4.36 -16.05
CA LEU A 176 -6.55 4.41 -14.94
C LEU A 176 -5.13 4.60 -15.46
N PRO A 177 -4.33 5.54 -14.88
CA PRO A 177 -2.95 5.78 -15.28
C PRO A 177 -1.98 4.68 -14.86
N TYR A 178 -2.45 3.63 -14.20
CA TYR A 178 -1.66 2.52 -13.71
C TYR A 178 -2.36 1.18 -13.97
N THR A 179 -1.62 0.09 -13.89
CA THR A 179 -2.16 -1.27 -13.97
C THR A 179 -2.35 -1.87 -12.57
N LEU A 180 -3.46 -2.61 -12.38
CA LEU A 180 -3.70 -3.37 -11.16
C LEU A 180 -3.83 -4.85 -11.51
N SER A 181 -3.02 -5.68 -10.86
CA SER A 181 -3.14 -7.13 -10.89
C SER A 181 -3.32 -7.69 -9.48
N MET A 182 -4.19 -8.69 -9.34
CA MET A 182 -4.43 -9.34 -8.05
C MET A 182 -4.56 -10.85 -8.25
N VAL A 183 -3.86 -11.60 -7.42
CA VAL A 183 -4.01 -13.06 -7.31
C VAL A 183 -4.46 -13.36 -5.89
N ALA A 184 -5.54 -14.15 -5.77
CA ALA A 184 -6.07 -14.58 -4.47
C ALA A 184 -6.01 -16.10 -4.35
N THR A 185 -5.53 -16.58 -3.21
CA THR A 185 -5.61 -17.98 -2.80
C THR A 185 -6.48 -18.03 -1.54
N ILE A 186 -7.48 -18.89 -1.55
CA ILE A 186 -8.43 -19.01 -0.44
C ILE A 186 -8.44 -20.46 0.01
N SER A 187 -8.24 -20.70 1.29
CA SER A 187 -8.32 -22.01 1.93
C SER A 187 -9.14 -21.95 3.22
N SER A 188 -9.91 -22.98 3.49
CA SER A 188 -10.67 -23.11 4.73
C SER A 188 -10.74 -24.56 5.18
N GLN A 189 -10.55 -24.81 6.48
CA GLN A 189 -10.73 -26.13 7.09
C GLN A 189 -12.20 -26.56 7.10
N LEU A 190 -13.13 -25.61 7.05
CA LEU A 190 -14.58 -25.87 7.04
C LEU A 190 -15.15 -26.03 5.62
N GLY A 191 -14.30 -25.94 4.60
CA GLY A 191 -14.70 -25.91 3.20
C GLY A 191 -15.17 -24.53 2.75
N ILE A 192 -15.31 -24.36 1.43
CA ILE A 192 -15.74 -23.11 0.79
C ILE A 192 -17.01 -23.41 0.00
N SER A 193 -18.13 -22.81 0.40
CA SER A 193 -19.40 -23.00 -0.29
C SER A 193 -19.51 -22.14 -1.55
N THR A 194 -19.04 -20.88 -1.49
CA THR A 194 -19.09 -19.94 -2.62
C THR A 194 -18.09 -18.83 -2.44
N ILE A 195 -17.62 -18.28 -3.57
CA ILE A 195 -16.79 -17.09 -3.62
C ILE A 195 -17.49 -16.06 -4.48
N GLN A 196 -17.63 -14.85 -3.96
CA GLN A 196 -18.22 -13.72 -4.66
C GLN A 196 -17.25 -12.55 -4.69
N SER A 197 -17.26 -11.78 -5.76
CA SER A 197 -16.43 -10.58 -5.90
C SER A 197 -17.19 -9.54 -6.73
N ASN A 198 -16.97 -8.27 -6.40
CA ASN A 198 -17.40 -7.15 -7.23
C ASN A 198 -16.48 -6.89 -8.44
N CYS A 199 -15.36 -7.60 -8.53
CA CYS A 199 -14.46 -7.62 -9.68
C CYS A 199 -14.60 -8.95 -10.44
N PRO A 200 -14.40 -8.98 -11.77
CA PRO A 200 -14.36 -10.23 -12.53
C PRO A 200 -13.29 -11.17 -11.97
N LEU A 201 -13.66 -12.43 -11.72
CA LEU A 201 -12.76 -13.48 -11.27
C LEU A 201 -12.52 -14.47 -12.39
N ASN A 202 -11.24 -14.79 -12.61
CA ASN A 202 -10.81 -15.88 -13.50
C ASN A 202 -10.17 -16.97 -12.62
N PRO A 203 -10.85 -18.12 -12.38
CA PRO A 203 -10.28 -19.23 -11.65
C PRO A 203 -9.03 -19.75 -12.34
N ILE A 204 -7.93 -19.91 -11.59
CA ILE A 204 -6.67 -20.49 -12.10
C ILE A 204 -6.63 -21.96 -11.81
N GLU A 205 -7.00 -22.38 -10.60
CA GLU A 205 -7.08 -23.76 -10.15
C GLU A 205 -8.22 -23.92 -9.15
N TYR A 206 -8.85 -25.11 -9.16
CA TYR A 206 -9.83 -25.50 -8.16
C TYR A 206 -9.33 -26.80 -7.54
N THR A 207 -8.71 -26.73 -6.38
CA THR A 207 -8.39 -27.92 -5.58
C THR A 207 -9.55 -28.15 -4.62
N GLY A 208 -10.59 -28.82 -5.10
CA GLY A 208 -11.64 -29.34 -4.25
C GLY A 208 -11.19 -30.69 -3.71
N ASP A 209 -10.91 -30.80 -2.43
CA ASP A 209 -10.91 -32.09 -1.77
C ASP A 209 -12.38 -32.54 -1.64
N ASN A 210 -12.66 -33.75 -2.19
CA ASN A 210 -13.93 -34.45 -2.04
C ASN A 210 -14.10 -34.97 -0.59
#